data_38de5f9077eae4dae9b425efba595981
#
_entry.id   38de5f9077eae4dae9b425efba595981
#
_cell.length_a   1.000
_cell.length_b   1.000
_cell.length_c   1.000
_cell.angle_alpha   90.00
_cell.angle_beta   90.00
_cell.angle_gamma   90.00
#
_symmetry.space_group_name_H-M   'P 1'
#
loop_
_entity.id
_entity.type
_entity.pdbx_description
1 polymer ?
#
loop_
_entity_poly.entity_id
_entity_poly.type
_entity_poly.pdbx_seq_one_letter_code
_entity_poly.pdbx_strand_id
1 'polypeptide(L)'
;MPRVVVESLLSALHRAGLEMEALTLEPIAAINVLIPPSMRRLNVALVDIGAGTSDIAITDLGTVIAYGMVPVAGDEITESISDHLLLDFPLAEKAKRELQSNDTILVTDILGFETELDRDEIVKQISPALDRLSSSICDEILKLNNNKPPKAVMLVGGGSLT
;
A
#
# COMPACT_ATOMS: atom_id res chain seq x y z
N MET A 1 15.87 5.09 9.62
CA MET A 1 14.80 6.04 9.98
C MET A 1 15.44 7.34 10.43
N PRO A 2 14.96 8.52 9.98
CA PRO A 2 15.50 9.81 10.45
C PRO A 2 15.30 9.98 11.96
N ARG A 3 16.32 10.51 12.63
CA ARG A 3 16.31 10.71 14.09
C ARG A 3 15.13 11.59 14.56
N VAL A 4 14.79 12.61 13.79
CA VAL A 4 13.65 13.51 14.06
C VAL A 4 12.32 12.75 14.19
N VAL A 5 12.09 11.73 13.37
CA VAL A 5 10.85 10.94 13.43
C VAL A 5 10.76 10.17 14.75
N VAL A 6 11.86 9.55 15.17
CA VAL A 6 11.90 8.81 16.44
C VAL A 6 11.72 9.77 17.63
N GLU A 7 12.40 10.92 17.64
CA GLU A 7 12.25 11.92 18.69
C GLU A 7 10.84 12.51 18.77
N SER A 8 10.19 12.73 17.63
CA SER A 8 8.80 13.18 17.56
C SER A 8 7.83 12.15 18.14
N LEU A 9 8.01 10.88 17.80
CA LEU A 9 7.22 9.77 18.37
C LEU A 9 7.39 9.68 19.88
N LEU A 10 8.61 9.70 20.37
CA LEU A 10 8.92 9.69 21.82
C LEU A 10 8.28 10.86 22.53
N SER A 11 8.36 12.06 21.95
CA SER A 11 7.75 13.26 22.52
C SER A 11 6.23 13.16 22.58
N ALA A 12 5.59 12.58 21.55
CA ALA A 12 4.16 12.36 21.52
C ALA A 12 3.71 11.37 22.61
N LEU A 13 4.42 10.23 22.75
CA LEU A 13 4.16 9.24 23.79
C LEU A 13 4.32 9.83 25.19
N HIS A 14 5.40 10.58 25.42
CA HIS A 14 5.63 11.21 26.71
C HIS A 14 4.52 12.22 27.07
N ARG A 15 4.06 13.04 26.11
CA ARG A 15 2.93 13.96 26.31
C ARG A 15 1.62 13.24 26.60
N ALA A 16 1.44 12.04 26.05
CA ALA A 16 0.27 11.19 26.33
C ALA A 16 0.39 10.43 27.67
N GLY A 17 1.48 10.59 28.43
CA GLY A 17 1.73 9.85 29.66
C GLY A 17 2.03 8.38 29.46
N LEU A 18 2.54 8.02 28.27
CA LEU A 18 2.89 6.65 27.89
C LEU A 18 4.40 6.45 27.90
N GLU A 19 4.84 5.28 28.33
CA GLU A 19 6.22 4.83 28.22
C GLU A 19 6.37 3.88 27.04
N MET A 20 7.47 4.04 26.30
CA MET A 20 7.80 3.15 25.19
C MET A 20 8.53 1.92 25.70
N GLU A 21 7.93 0.74 25.54
CA GLU A 21 8.55 -0.53 25.92
C GLU A 21 9.53 -1.03 24.84
N ALA A 22 9.14 -0.92 23.57
CA ALA A 22 9.94 -1.37 22.44
C ALA A 22 9.65 -0.56 21.18
N LEU A 23 10.61 -0.48 20.28
CA LEU A 23 10.46 0.10 18.94
C LEU A 23 10.89 -0.93 17.91
N THR A 24 10.03 -1.15 16.92
CA THR A 24 10.33 -1.98 15.75
C THR A 24 9.96 -1.26 14.46
N LEU A 25 10.46 -1.74 13.34
CA LEU A 25 10.02 -1.28 12.03
C LEU A 25 8.75 -2.01 11.63
N GLU A 26 7.81 -1.30 11.00
CA GLU A 26 6.53 -1.86 10.54
C GLU A 26 6.71 -3.12 9.71
N PRO A 27 7.59 -3.19 8.68
CA PRO A 27 7.79 -4.41 7.90
C PRO A 27 8.29 -5.60 8.74
N ILE A 28 9.07 -5.37 9.80
CA ILE A 28 9.50 -6.46 10.70
C ILE A 28 8.31 -7.00 11.49
N ALA A 29 7.47 -6.10 12.01
CA ALA A 29 6.28 -6.49 12.74
C ALA A 29 5.31 -7.27 11.82
N ALA A 30 5.09 -6.77 10.61
CA ALA A 30 4.24 -7.39 9.61
C ALA A 30 4.74 -8.81 9.21
N ILE A 31 6.02 -8.98 8.96
CA ILE A 31 6.63 -10.30 8.69
C ILE A 31 6.37 -11.27 9.84
N ASN A 32 6.54 -10.83 11.08
CA ASN A 32 6.37 -11.69 12.25
C ASN A 32 4.93 -12.16 12.46
N VAL A 33 3.95 -11.39 12.00
CA VAL A 33 2.52 -11.72 12.12
C VAL A 33 2.01 -12.47 10.91
N LEU A 34 2.39 -12.02 9.70
CA LEU A 34 1.74 -12.43 8.45
C LEU A 34 2.46 -13.59 7.75
N ILE A 35 3.80 -13.68 7.87
CA ILE A 35 4.54 -14.79 7.26
C ILE A 35 4.64 -15.97 8.22
N PRO A 36 4.02 -17.12 7.91
CA PRO A 36 4.15 -18.32 8.73
C PRO A 36 5.61 -18.71 8.93
N PRO A 37 6.01 -19.25 10.10
CA PRO A 37 7.39 -19.66 10.35
C PRO A 37 7.99 -20.60 9.31
N SER A 38 7.18 -21.47 8.72
CA SER A 38 7.59 -22.41 7.66
C SER A 38 7.98 -21.69 6.36
N MET A 39 7.38 -20.53 6.07
CA MET A 39 7.65 -19.75 4.87
C MET A 39 8.77 -18.72 5.06
N ARG A 40 9.10 -18.34 6.30
CA ARG A 40 10.16 -17.33 6.57
C ARG A 40 11.55 -17.75 6.07
N ARG A 41 11.79 -19.05 5.88
CA ARG A 41 13.04 -19.57 5.31
C ARG A 41 13.12 -19.42 3.80
N LEU A 42 12.01 -19.11 3.14
CA LEU A 42 11.96 -18.87 1.71
C LEU A 42 12.33 -17.42 1.42
N ASN A 43 12.81 -17.18 0.21
CA ASN A 43 12.95 -15.83 -0.32
C ASN A 43 11.56 -15.29 -0.69
N VAL A 44 10.99 -14.44 0.17
CA VAL A 44 9.64 -13.87 0.07
C VAL A 44 9.72 -12.37 0.16
N ALA A 45 8.99 -11.67 -0.71
CA ALA A 45 8.74 -10.24 -0.59
C ALA A 45 7.41 -10.01 0.13
N LEU A 46 7.42 -9.22 1.19
CA LEU A 46 6.23 -8.62 1.79
C LEU A 46 6.12 -7.18 1.28
N VAL A 47 4.97 -6.82 0.75
CA VAL A 47 4.68 -5.48 0.24
C VAL A 47 3.47 -4.93 0.98
N ASP A 48 3.68 -3.87 1.75
CA ASP A 48 2.63 -3.15 2.47
C ASP A 48 2.24 -1.92 1.65
N ILE A 49 1.07 -1.99 1.00
CA ILE A 49 0.55 -0.92 0.15
C ILE A 49 -0.35 -0.03 1.02
N GLY A 50 0.21 1.11 1.44
CA GLY A 50 -0.50 2.13 2.20
C GLY A 50 -1.31 3.09 1.32
N ALA A 51 -1.48 4.33 1.80
CA ALA A 51 -2.09 5.42 1.06
C ALA A 51 -1.08 6.04 0.06
N GLY A 52 -0.01 6.64 0.54
CA GLY A 52 0.98 7.34 -0.30
C GLY A 52 2.29 6.59 -0.51
N THR A 53 2.57 5.51 0.22
CA THR A 53 3.80 4.73 0.10
C THR A 53 3.51 3.23 0.11
N SER A 54 4.37 2.48 -0.58
CA SER A 54 4.41 1.02 -0.48
C SER A 54 5.75 0.59 0.09
N ASP A 55 5.72 -0.04 1.27
CA ASP A 55 6.90 -0.53 1.97
C ASP A 55 7.17 -1.99 1.60
N ILE A 56 8.45 -2.31 1.35
CA ILE A 56 8.87 -3.62 0.85
C ILE A 56 9.92 -4.20 1.78
N ALA A 57 9.71 -5.45 2.20
CA ALA A 57 10.71 -6.22 2.93
C ALA A 57 10.94 -7.57 2.26
N ILE A 58 12.20 -7.95 2.12
CA ILE A 58 12.60 -9.25 1.57
C ILE A 58 13.13 -10.14 2.68
N THR A 59 12.60 -11.36 2.76
CA THR A 59 13.10 -12.40 3.68
C THR A 59 13.89 -13.45 2.91
N ASP A 60 14.89 -14.02 3.55
CA ASP A 60 15.57 -15.23 3.10
C ASP A 60 16.23 -15.93 4.29
N LEU A 61 16.27 -17.27 4.27
CA LEU A 61 16.87 -18.10 5.32
C LEU A 61 16.42 -17.77 6.75
N GLY A 62 15.21 -17.23 6.91
CA GLY A 62 14.62 -16.91 8.21
C GLY A 62 14.91 -15.49 8.71
N THR A 63 15.59 -14.67 7.94
CA THR A 63 15.92 -13.28 8.29
C THR A 63 15.40 -12.30 7.25
N VAL A 64 15.26 -11.05 7.63
CA VAL A 64 15.02 -9.95 6.69
C VAL A 64 16.36 -9.53 6.11
N ILE A 65 16.48 -9.60 4.78
CA ILE A 65 17.73 -9.34 4.06
C ILE A 65 17.76 -7.95 3.40
N ALA A 66 16.60 -7.38 3.12
CA ALA A 66 16.50 -6.06 2.49
C ALA A 66 15.18 -5.36 2.83
N TYR A 67 15.22 -4.03 2.77
CA TYR A 67 14.07 -3.13 2.87
C TYR A 67 14.12 -2.11 1.76
N GLY A 68 12.96 -1.70 1.28
CA GLY A 68 12.79 -0.59 0.37
C GLY A 68 11.41 0.03 0.51
N MET A 69 11.21 1.11 -0.21
CA MET A 69 9.95 1.83 -0.26
C MET A 69 9.82 2.48 -1.63
N VAL A 70 8.62 2.46 -2.17
CA VAL A 70 8.26 3.26 -3.35
C VAL A 70 7.23 4.31 -2.94
N PRO A 71 7.36 5.58 -3.40
CA PRO A 71 6.44 6.67 -3.08
C PRO A 71 5.20 6.63 -4.00
N VAL A 72 4.62 5.44 -4.16
CA VAL A 72 3.42 5.16 -4.96
C VAL A 72 2.60 4.11 -4.22
N ALA A 73 1.30 4.35 -4.04
CA ALA A 73 0.39 3.45 -3.34
C ALA A 73 -1.08 3.71 -3.71
N GLY A 74 -1.99 3.52 -2.76
CA GLY A 74 -3.44 3.63 -2.98
C GLY A 74 -3.93 5.00 -3.46
N ASP A 75 -3.23 6.08 -3.09
CA ASP A 75 -3.60 7.45 -3.47
C ASP A 75 -3.46 7.69 -4.98
N GLU A 76 -2.49 7.07 -5.65
CA GLU A 76 -2.33 7.11 -7.12
C GLU A 76 -3.60 6.61 -7.82
N ILE A 77 -4.23 5.58 -7.27
CA ILE A 77 -5.48 5.02 -7.81
C ILE A 77 -6.64 5.98 -7.54
N THR A 78 -6.69 6.56 -6.33
CA THR A 78 -7.71 7.55 -5.95
C THR A 78 -7.61 8.80 -6.83
N GLU A 79 -6.40 9.30 -7.08
CA GLU A 79 -6.16 10.43 -7.98
C GLU A 79 -6.61 10.10 -9.42
N SER A 80 -6.30 8.89 -9.89
CA SER A 80 -6.75 8.45 -11.22
C SER A 80 -8.28 8.42 -11.34
N ILE A 81 -8.99 7.96 -10.31
CA ILE A 81 -10.46 8.00 -10.26
C ILE A 81 -10.96 9.44 -10.20
N SER A 82 -10.36 10.28 -9.37
CA SER A 82 -10.68 11.70 -9.23
C SER A 82 -10.62 12.41 -10.58
N ASP A 83 -9.54 12.22 -11.31
CA ASP A 83 -9.30 12.85 -12.61
C ASP A 83 -10.29 12.38 -13.69
N HIS A 84 -10.58 11.09 -13.74
CA HIS A 84 -11.45 10.53 -14.77
C HIS A 84 -12.93 10.85 -14.53
N LEU A 85 -13.35 10.88 -13.27
CA LEU A 85 -14.75 11.05 -12.89
C LEU A 85 -15.08 12.48 -12.44
N LEU A 86 -14.12 13.40 -12.47
CA LEU A 86 -14.25 14.76 -11.99
C LEU A 86 -14.81 14.83 -10.54
N LEU A 87 -14.28 13.97 -9.68
CA LEU A 87 -14.60 13.92 -8.26
C LEU A 87 -13.54 14.64 -7.45
N ASP A 88 -13.89 15.14 -6.28
CA ASP A 88 -12.88 15.50 -5.29
C ASP A 88 -12.24 14.23 -4.69
N PHE A 89 -11.06 14.36 -4.08
CA PHE A 89 -10.32 13.24 -3.54
C PHE A 89 -11.12 12.39 -2.52
N PRO A 90 -11.86 12.99 -1.55
CA PRO A 90 -12.69 12.21 -0.63
C PRO A 90 -13.77 11.38 -1.30
N LEU A 91 -14.43 11.93 -2.33
CA LEU A 91 -15.46 11.21 -3.09
C LEU A 91 -14.84 10.10 -3.95
N ALA A 92 -13.69 10.36 -4.58
CA ALA A 92 -12.94 9.36 -5.34
C ALA A 92 -12.47 8.20 -4.44
N GLU A 93 -11.97 8.51 -3.23
CA GLU A 93 -11.58 7.49 -2.26
C GLU A 93 -12.77 6.65 -1.78
N LYS A 94 -13.92 7.28 -1.57
CA LYS A 94 -15.16 6.58 -1.26
C LYS A 94 -15.57 5.66 -2.40
N ALA A 95 -15.59 6.17 -3.64
CA ALA A 95 -15.91 5.39 -4.84
C ALA A 95 -14.98 4.18 -5.00
N LYS A 96 -13.67 4.36 -4.84
CA LYS A 96 -12.68 3.29 -4.86
C LYS A 96 -13.00 2.17 -3.86
N ARG A 97 -13.37 2.53 -2.63
CA ARG A 97 -13.73 1.55 -1.59
C ARG A 97 -15.05 0.84 -1.88
N GLU A 98 -16.03 1.55 -2.41
CA GLU A 98 -17.33 0.96 -2.75
C GLU A 98 -17.22 -0.04 -3.90
N LEU A 99 -16.34 0.20 -4.88
CA LEU A 99 -16.05 -0.70 -5.99
C LEU A 99 -15.42 -2.04 -5.57
N GLN A 100 -14.82 -2.13 -4.37
CA GLN A 100 -14.32 -3.40 -3.85
C GLN A 100 -15.44 -4.43 -3.59
N SER A 101 -16.64 -3.96 -3.29
CA SER A 101 -17.77 -4.80 -2.86
C SER A 101 -18.98 -4.75 -3.80
N ASN A 102 -19.02 -3.79 -4.73
CA ASN A 102 -20.16 -3.56 -5.60
C ASN A 102 -19.70 -3.58 -7.06
N ASP A 103 -20.51 -4.18 -7.91
CA ASP A 103 -20.27 -4.19 -9.37
C ASP A 103 -20.66 -2.86 -10.03
N THR A 104 -21.58 -2.13 -9.39
CA THR A 104 -21.99 -0.78 -9.80
C THR A 104 -22.05 0.14 -8.59
N ILE A 105 -21.72 1.41 -8.79
CA ILE A 105 -21.83 2.47 -7.78
C ILE A 105 -22.50 3.70 -8.34
N LEU A 106 -23.20 4.45 -7.49
CA LEU A 106 -23.78 5.75 -7.82
C LEU A 106 -22.85 6.85 -7.33
N VAL A 107 -22.40 7.70 -8.21
CA VAL A 107 -21.50 8.81 -7.90
C VAL A 107 -22.12 10.13 -8.31
N THR A 108 -21.96 11.15 -7.47
CA THR A 108 -22.35 12.52 -7.81
C THR A 108 -21.09 13.31 -8.12
N ASP A 109 -20.99 13.85 -9.33
CA ASP A 109 -19.86 14.67 -9.74
C ASP A 109 -19.87 16.09 -9.08
N ILE A 110 -18.82 16.87 -9.31
CA ILE A 110 -18.69 18.23 -8.77
C ILE A 110 -19.77 19.20 -9.30
N LEU A 111 -20.48 18.83 -10.37
CA LEU A 111 -21.56 19.63 -10.96
C LEU A 111 -22.95 19.19 -10.43
N GLY A 112 -22.99 18.16 -9.59
CA GLY A 112 -24.22 17.64 -8.99
C GLY A 112 -24.98 16.63 -9.87
N PHE A 113 -24.35 16.11 -10.92
CA PHE A 113 -24.96 15.05 -11.75
C PHE A 113 -24.69 13.67 -11.12
N GLU A 114 -25.74 12.89 -11.00
CA GLU A 114 -25.63 11.51 -10.56
C GLU A 114 -25.40 10.59 -11.76
N THR A 115 -24.38 9.75 -11.67
CA THR A 115 -24.03 8.78 -12.71
C THR A 115 -23.83 7.41 -12.04
N GLU A 116 -24.46 6.40 -12.61
CA GLU A 116 -24.22 5.01 -12.26
C GLU A 116 -23.00 4.52 -13.06
N LEU A 117 -22.01 3.97 -12.34
CA LEU A 117 -20.74 3.57 -12.90
C LEU A 117 -20.55 2.06 -12.71
N ASP A 118 -20.17 1.40 -13.78
CA ASP A 118 -19.79 -0.01 -13.77
C ASP A 118 -18.33 -0.18 -13.34
N ARG A 119 -18.06 -1.16 -12.47
CA ARG A 119 -16.72 -1.45 -11.97
C ARG A 119 -15.72 -1.75 -13.10
N ASP A 120 -16.12 -2.56 -14.09
CA ASP A 120 -15.20 -2.96 -15.15
C ASP A 120 -14.81 -1.78 -16.05
N GLU A 121 -15.72 -0.80 -16.22
CA GLU A 121 -15.40 0.43 -16.94
C GLU A 121 -14.39 1.28 -16.19
N ILE A 122 -14.57 1.45 -14.87
CA ILE A 122 -13.63 2.20 -14.03
C ILE A 122 -12.28 1.50 -14.00
N VAL A 123 -12.24 0.18 -13.80
CA VAL A 123 -10.99 -0.60 -13.79
C VAL A 123 -10.21 -0.42 -15.09
N LYS A 124 -10.87 -0.37 -16.25
CA LYS A 124 -10.21 -0.07 -17.53
C LYS A 124 -9.58 1.32 -17.54
N GLN A 125 -10.27 2.31 -16.97
CA GLN A 125 -9.78 3.69 -16.93
C GLN A 125 -8.56 3.85 -16.01
N ILE A 126 -8.56 3.17 -14.86
CA ILE A 126 -7.46 3.25 -13.88
C ILE A 126 -6.33 2.24 -14.14
N SER A 127 -6.47 1.32 -15.11
CA SER A 127 -5.43 0.33 -15.46
C SER A 127 -4.04 0.94 -15.62
N PRO A 128 -3.84 2.11 -16.27
CA PRO A 128 -2.51 2.71 -16.36
C PRO A 128 -1.90 3.09 -15.00
N ALA A 129 -2.71 3.48 -14.02
CA ALA A 129 -2.25 3.78 -12.67
C ALA A 129 -1.88 2.49 -11.92
N LEU A 130 -2.70 1.44 -12.05
CA LEU A 130 -2.40 0.11 -11.51
C LEU A 130 -1.10 -0.48 -12.11
N ASP A 131 -0.88 -0.31 -13.41
CA ASP A 131 0.34 -0.75 -14.09
C ASP A 131 1.57 0.00 -13.59
N ARG A 132 1.48 1.31 -13.36
CA ARG A 132 2.57 2.10 -12.76
C ARG A 132 2.89 1.66 -11.35
N LEU A 133 1.88 1.47 -10.51
CA LEU A 133 2.03 1.00 -9.14
C LEU A 133 2.72 -0.38 -9.11
N SER A 134 2.19 -1.34 -9.86
CA SER A 134 2.72 -2.70 -9.91
C SER A 134 4.14 -2.76 -10.47
N SER A 135 4.43 -2.00 -11.54
CA SER A 135 5.77 -1.91 -12.12
C SER A 135 6.78 -1.32 -11.14
N SER A 136 6.42 -0.22 -10.45
CA SER A 136 7.29 0.41 -9.46
C SER A 136 7.62 -0.53 -8.30
N ILE A 137 6.63 -1.28 -7.82
CA ILE A 137 6.82 -2.30 -6.77
C ILE A 137 7.72 -3.43 -7.27
N CYS A 138 7.46 -3.96 -8.48
CA CYS A 138 8.26 -5.04 -9.05
C CYS A 138 9.72 -4.64 -9.27
N ASP A 139 9.96 -3.44 -9.79
CA ASP A 139 11.31 -2.92 -10.02
C ASP A 139 12.09 -2.79 -8.70
N GLU A 140 11.46 -2.26 -7.65
CA GLU A 140 12.10 -2.15 -6.35
C GLU A 140 12.34 -3.53 -5.71
N ILE A 141 11.41 -4.49 -5.83
CA ILE A 141 11.62 -5.87 -5.38
C ILE A 141 12.84 -6.48 -6.06
N LEU A 142 12.95 -6.35 -7.38
CA LEU A 142 14.08 -6.90 -8.13
C LEU A 142 15.40 -6.24 -7.71
N LYS A 143 15.41 -4.92 -7.57
CA LYS A 143 16.58 -4.17 -7.09
C LYS A 143 17.03 -4.63 -5.71
N LEU A 144 16.10 -4.80 -4.77
CA LEU A 144 16.37 -5.26 -3.40
C LEU A 144 16.82 -6.72 -3.34
N ASN A 145 16.39 -7.55 -4.30
CA ASN A 145 16.63 -8.99 -4.34
C ASN A 145 17.72 -9.40 -5.35
N ASN A 146 18.68 -8.52 -5.62
CA ASN A 146 19.80 -8.76 -6.56
C ASN A 146 19.33 -9.16 -7.96
N ASN A 147 18.30 -8.51 -8.48
CA ASN A 147 17.66 -8.78 -9.77
C ASN A 147 17.11 -10.22 -9.92
N LYS A 148 16.77 -10.85 -8.80
CA LYS A 148 16.14 -12.18 -8.81
C LYS A 148 14.70 -12.06 -8.30
N PRO A 149 13.73 -12.70 -8.99
CA PRO A 149 12.37 -12.74 -8.47
C PRO A 149 12.30 -13.53 -7.17
N PRO A 150 11.53 -13.08 -6.17
CA PRO A 150 11.29 -13.86 -4.96
C PRO A 150 10.43 -15.10 -5.28
N LYS A 151 10.38 -16.06 -4.37
CA LYS A 151 9.55 -17.27 -4.51
C LYS A 151 8.05 -16.98 -4.33
N ALA A 152 7.74 -15.94 -3.56
CA ALA A 152 6.38 -15.44 -3.38
C ALA A 152 6.41 -13.94 -3.07
N VAL A 153 5.34 -13.26 -3.44
CA VAL A 153 5.04 -11.87 -3.02
C VAL A 153 3.76 -11.92 -2.19
N MET A 154 3.80 -11.34 -1.01
CA MET A 154 2.64 -11.18 -0.13
C MET A 154 2.26 -9.71 -0.11
N LEU A 155 1.04 -9.41 -0.51
CA LEU A 155 0.50 -8.06 -0.48
C LEU A 155 -0.33 -7.88 0.78
N VAL A 156 -0.12 -6.76 1.46
CA VAL A 156 -0.84 -6.34 2.67
C VAL A 156 -1.10 -4.84 2.61
N GLY A 157 -1.78 -4.30 3.61
CA GLY A 157 -2.16 -2.89 3.65
C GLY A 157 -3.47 -2.59 2.94
N GLY A 158 -4.04 -1.42 3.20
CA GLY A 158 -5.35 -1.02 2.65
C GLY A 158 -5.35 -0.90 1.13
N GLY A 159 -4.25 -0.44 0.53
CA GLY A 159 -4.09 -0.32 -0.92
C GLY A 159 -3.99 -1.66 -1.66
N SER A 160 -3.71 -2.77 -0.96
CA SER A 160 -3.68 -4.10 -1.56
C SER A 160 -5.06 -4.68 -1.90
N LEU A 161 -6.12 -4.02 -1.44
CA LEU A 161 -7.51 -4.41 -1.67
C LEU A 161 -8.14 -3.67 -2.87
N THR A 162 -7.38 -2.83 -3.53
CA THR A 162 -7.84 -2.01 -4.66
C THR A 162 -7.95 -2.81 -5.95
#